data_04c98bbbeb8b85b1961dc12814a41d99
#
_entry.id   04c98bbbeb8b85b1961dc12814a41d99
#
_cell.length_a   1.000
_cell.length_b   1.000
_cell.length_c   1.000
_cell.angle_alpha   90.00
_cell.angle_beta   90.00
_cell.angle_gamma   90.00
#
_symmetry.space_group_name_H-M   'P 1'
#
loop_
_entity.id
_entity.type
_entity.pdbx_description
1 polymer ?
#
loop_
_entity_poly.entity_id
_entity_poly.type
_entity_poly.pdbx_seq_one_letter_code
_entity_poly.pdbx_strand_id
1 'polypeptide(L)'
;MKYLVANWKMNLIDSKNWIYDFNNNLNDLNLNDDLRIVICPNYLQLPKFSQNHLSKINFSMGAQNVSGNNSGAFTGEISVEHLTEFSEVSYCIVGHSERRSAGETDAMIKAKVKQLLTKNITPIICVGESHEIQEKGETEKFLISQLSSIVNDENLNIDSCILAYEPLWAIGKGVPADLETINNSISYITKIIDLNKSNLKILY
;
A
#
# COMPACT_ATOMS: atom_id res chain seq x y z
N MET A 1 14.09 5.01 7.73
CA MET A 1 12.71 5.53 7.89
C MET A 1 11.78 4.35 8.07
N LYS A 2 10.94 4.38 9.11
CA LYS A 2 9.92 3.38 9.44
C LYS A 2 8.55 3.87 8.93
N TYR A 3 7.67 2.96 8.62
CA TYR A 3 6.31 3.28 8.13
C TYR A 3 5.25 2.62 8.99
N LEU A 4 4.20 3.37 9.28
CA LEU A 4 2.95 2.86 9.84
C LEU A 4 1.84 3.21 8.84
N VAL A 5 1.27 2.21 8.18
CA VAL A 5 0.24 2.41 7.16
C VAL A 5 -1.11 1.93 7.69
N ALA A 6 -2.08 2.82 7.75
CA ALA A 6 -3.43 2.53 8.23
C ALA A 6 -4.42 2.50 7.05
N ASN A 7 -4.75 1.30 6.59
CA ASN A 7 -5.81 1.08 5.63
C ASN A 7 -7.17 1.07 6.34
N TRP A 8 -7.98 2.11 6.14
CA TRP A 8 -9.31 2.20 6.77
C TRP A 8 -10.35 1.31 6.10
N LYS A 9 -10.01 0.73 4.96
CA LYS A 9 -10.93 -0.11 4.18
C LYS A 9 -12.26 0.60 3.94
N MET A 10 -13.39 -0.12 3.96
CA MET A 10 -14.73 0.43 3.76
C MET A 10 -15.39 0.84 5.09
N ASN A 11 -14.63 1.36 6.05
CA ASN A 11 -15.19 1.82 7.29
C ASN A 11 -15.55 3.31 7.21
N LEU A 12 -16.75 3.64 7.69
CA LEU A 12 -17.16 5.03 7.86
C LEU A 12 -16.66 5.54 9.21
N ILE A 13 -15.69 6.45 9.17
CA ILE A 13 -15.12 7.07 10.35
C ILE A 13 -15.54 8.53 10.38
N ASP A 14 -15.97 9.03 11.55
CA ASP A 14 -16.20 10.45 11.75
C ASP A 14 -14.86 11.19 11.66
N SER A 15 -14.60 11.75 10.47
CA SER A 15 -13.32 12.37 10.16
C SER A 15 -13.01 13.60 11.01
N LYS A 16 -14.03 14.35 11.49
CA LYS A 16 -13.81 15.56 12.31
C LYS A 16 -13.35 15.19 13.71
N ASN A 17 -14.07 14.29 14.38
CA ASN A 17 -13.72 13.84 15.73
C ASN A 17 -12.41 13.05 15.68
N TRP A 18 -12.22 12.20 14.67
CA TRP A 18 -10.98 11.43 14.54
C TRP A 18 -9.74 12.35 14.37
N ILE A 19 -9.81 13.37 13.50
CA ILE A 19 -8.70 14.33 13.32
C ILE A 19 -8.40 15.08 14.62
N TYR A 20 -9.43 15.50 15.32
CA TYR A 20 -9.27 16.21 16.60
C TYR A 20 -8.59 15.33 17.65
N ASP A 21 -9.10 14.14 17.85
CA ASP A 21 -8.57 13.17 18.84
C ASP A 21 -7.16 12.72 18.47
N PHE A 22 -6.92 12.47 17.18
CA PHE A 22 -5.60 12.09 16.67
C PHE A 22 -4.56 13.18 16.93
N ASN A 23 -4.86 14.45 16.59
CA ASN A 23 -3.96 15.57 16.84
C ASN A 23 -3.68 15.79 18.32
N ASN A 24 -4.69 15.66 19.18
CA ASN A 24 -4.52 15.79 20.62
C ASN A 24 -3.61 14.68 21.17
N ASN A 25 -3.88 13.44 20.83
CA ASN A 25 -3.10 12.30 21.29
C ASN A 25 -1.66 12.32 20.75
N LEU A 26 -1.44 12.83 19.52
CA LEU A 26 -0.10 12.93 18.94
C LEU A 26 0.77 14.00 19.59
N ASN A 27 0.18 15.06 20.12
CA ASN A 27 0.94 16.09 20.84
C ASN A 27 1.63 15.53 22.09
N ASP A 28 1.09 14.48 22.68
CA ASP A 28 1.61 13.80 23.87
C ASP A 28 2.65 12.70 23.54
N LEU A 29 2.79 12.36 22.25
CA LEU A 29 3.72 11.33 21.80
C LEU A 29 5.02 11.96 21.29
N ASN A 30 6.14 11.54 21.86
CA ASN A 30 7.47 11.86 21.36
C ASN A 30 7.76 10.96 20.14
N LEU A 31 7.16 11.27 18.98
CA LEU A 31 7.35 10.50 17.77
C LEU A 31 8.75 10.77 17.20
N ASN A 32 9.43 9.69 16.85
CA ASN A 32 10.73 9.75 16.22
C ASN A 32 10.59 10.32 14.79
N ASP A 33 11.48 11.24 14.41
CA ASP A 33 11.55 11.81 13.06
C ASP A 33 11.75 10.75 11.97
N ASP A 34 12.16 9.55 12.35
CA ASP A 34 12.33 8.40 11.45
C ASP A 34 11.03 7.63 11.18
N LEU A 35 9.89 8.03 11.75
CA LEU A 35 8.59 7.41 11.52
C LEU A 35 7.74 8.22 10.52
N ARG A 36 7.22 7.55 9.48
CA ARG A 36 6.20 8.08 8.56
C ARG A 36 4.87 7.37 8.84
N ILE A 37 3.83 8.15 9.12
CA ILE A 37 2.46 7.64 9.27
C ILE A 37 1.70 7.92 7.99
N VAL A 38 1.11 6.89 7.38
CA VAL A 38 0.28 6.99 6.18
C VAL A 38 -1.13 6.53 6.50
N ILE A 39 -2.12 7.39 6.30
CA ILE A 39 -3.54 7.04 6.49
C ILE A 39 -4.21 6.95 5.13
N CYS A 40 -4.91 5.83 4.90
CA CYS A 40 -5.62 5.55 3.66
C CYS A 40 -7.13 5.45 3.91
N PRO A 41 -7.86 6.59 3.97
CA PRO A 41 -9.31 6.61 4.07
C PRO A 41 -9.96 6.27 2.72
N ASN A 42 -11.29 6.13 2.69
CA ASN A 42 -11.99 5.99 1.42
C ASN A 42 -11.96 7.31 0.60
N TYR A 43 -12.24 7.23 -0.69
CA TYR A 43 -12.16 8.38 -1.62
C TYR A 43 -12.99 9.59 -1.20
N LEU A 44 -14.19 9.38 -0.62
CA LEU A 44 -15.06 10.46 -0.19
C LEU A 44 -14.52 11.21 1.02
N GLN A 45 -13.63 10.60 1.78
CA GLN A 45 -13.01 11.20 2.95
C GLN A 45 -11.66 11.85 2.63
N LEU A 46 -10.95 11.41 1.58
CA LEU A 46 -9.66 11.95 1.20
C LEU A 46 -9.61 13.48 1.16
N PRO A 47 -10.51 14.20 0.45
CA PRO A 47 -10.47 15.67 0.39
C PRO A 47 -10.69 16.35 1.74
N LYS A 48 -11.36 15.68 2.69
CA LYS A 48 -11.59 16.24 4.02
C LYS A 48 -10.34 16.24 4.89
N PHE A 49 -9.40 15.31 4.62
CA PHE A 49 -8.15 15.21 5.34
C PHE A 49 -7.04 16.07 4.74
N SER A 50 -7.00 16.21 3.41
CA SER A 50 -5.94 16.93 2.72
C SER A 50 -5.91 18.42 3.00
N GLN A 51 -7.03 19.02 3.33
CA GLN A 51 -7.14 20.49 3.38
C GLN A 51 -6.65 21.15 4.66
N ASN A 52 -6.34 20.47 5.75
CA ASN A 52 -6.22 21.27 6.94
C ASN A 52 -5.33 20.90 8.11
N HIS A 53 -4.94 19.69 8.42
CA HIS A 53 -4.66 19.59 9.85
C HIS A 53 -3.56 18.65 10.36
N LEU A 54 -2.78 18.07 9.50
CA LEU A 54 -1.78 17.08 9.94
C LEU A 54 -0.33 17.53 9.72
N SER A 55 -0.11 18.84 9.72
CA SER A 55 1.15 19.48 9.30
C SER A 55 2.31 19.38 10.31
N LYS A 56 2.09 18.79 11.47
CA LYS A 56 3.12 18.80 12.54
C LYS A 56 3.96 17.53 12.64
N ILE A 57 3.67 16.50 11.85
CA ILE A 57 4.31 15.20 11.98
C ILE A 57 4.62 14.66 10.58
N ASN A 58 5.52 13.69 10.50
CA ASN A 58 5.82 12.89 9.31
C ASN A 58 4.58 12.08 8.85
N PHE A 59 3.50 12.78 8.59
CA PHE A 59 2.19 12.27 8.23
C PHE A 59 1.94 12.44 6.74
N SER A 60 1.28 11.49 6.12
CA SER A 60 0.95 11.51 4.70
C SER A 60 -0.40 10.87 4.45
N MET A 61 -1.08 11.33 3.41
CA MET A 61 -2.30 10.71 2.93
C MET A 61 -2.00 9.64 1.89
N GLY A 62 -2.76 8.56 1.94
CA GLY A 62 -2.75 7.49 0.95
C GLY A 62 -4.14 7.21 0.40
N ALA A 63 -4.23 6.80 -0.86
CA ALA A 63 -5.45 6.25 -1.44
C ALA A 63 -5.50 4.73 -1.23
N GLN A 64 -6.70 4.14 -1.21
CA GLN A 64 -6.88 2.69 -1.06
C GLN A 64 -6.78 1.92 -2.37
N ASN A 65 -6.89 2.62 -3.50
CA ASN A 65 -6.82 2.05 -4.84
C ASN A 65 -6.69 3.18 -5.88
N VAL A 66 -6.47 2.82 -7.15
CA VAL A 66 -6.50 3.73 -8.31
C VAL A 66 -6.85 2.92 -9.56
N SER A 67 -7.35 3.56 -10.61
CA SER A 67 -7.50 2.94 -11.92
C SER A 67 -6.14 2.76 -12.60
N GLY A 68 -5.99 1.69 -13.38
CA GLY A 68 -4.87 1.53 -14.31
C GLY A 68 -4.98 2.38 -15.57
N ASN A 69 -6.10 3.07 -15.76
CA ASN A 69 -6.40 3.92 -16.91
C ASN A 69 -6.34 5.40 -16.51
N ASN A 70 -5.92 6.27 -17.44
CA ASN A 70 -5.84 7.71 -17.20
C ASN A 70 -7.22 8.36 -17.14
N SER A 71 -7.98 8.26 -18.22
CA SER A 71 -9.29 8.88 -18.38
C SER A 71 -10.10 8.12 -19.42
N GLY A 72 -11.41 8.38 -19.50
CA GLY A 72 -12.27 7.82 -20.53
C GLY A 72 -13.51 7.13 -19.97
N ALA A 73 -14.04 6.16 -20.73
CA ALA A 73 -15.30 5.46 -20.42
C ALA A 73 -15.10 4.34 -19.39
N PHE A 74 -14.75 4.71 -18.16
CA PHE A 74 -14.52 3.81 -17.04
C PHE A 74 -15.42 4.22 -15.87
N THR A 75 -16.71 4.04 -16.02
CA THR A 75 -17.73 4.47 -15.04
C THR A 75 -17.43 3.92 -13.65
N GLY A 76 -17.30 4.81 -12.66
CA GLY A 76 -17.04 4.46 -11.26
C GLY A 76 -15.57 4.33 -10.89
N GLU A 77 -14.63 4.38 -11.86
CA GLU A 77 -13.20 4.34 -11.60
C GLU A 77 -12.65 5.71 -11.18
N ILE A 78 -11.60 5.69 -10.37
CA ILE A 78 -10.85 6.87 -9.93
C ILE A 78 -9.45 6.80 -10.57
N SER A 79 -9.13 7.75 -11.42
CA SER A 79 -7.80 7.85 -12.04
C SER A 79 -6.77 8.51 -11.13
N VAL A 80 -5.50 8.44 -11.52
CA VAL A 80 -4.44 9.13 -10.82
C VAL A 80 -4.61 10.66 -10.89
N GLU A 81 -5.19 11.19 -11.97
CA GLU A 81 -5.54 12.60 -12.12
C GLU A 81 -6.55 13.05 -11.07
N HIS A 82 -7.60 12.25 -10.81
CA HIS A 82 -8.55 12.56 -9.74
C HIS A 82 -7.85 12.62 -8.37
N LEU A 83 -6.91 11.72 -8.09
CA LEU A 83 -6.16 11.74 -6.83
C LEU A 83 -5.31 13.00 -6.68
N THR A 84 -4.67 13.45 -7.75
CA THR A 84 -3.81 14.65 -7.72
C THR A 84 -4.60 15.96 -7.73
N GLU A 85 -5.77 15.99 -8.37
CA GLU A 85 -6.61 17.19 -8.45
C GLU A 85 -7.39 17.43 -7.14
N PHE A 86 -7.93 16.39 -6.55
CA PHE A 86 -8.87 16.50 -5.43
C PHE A 86 -8.29 16.11 -4.07
N SER A 87 -7.04 15.71 -4.00
CA SER A 87 -6.40 15.32 -2.74
C SER A 87 -4.88 15.46 -2.75
N GLU A 88 -4.29 15.60 -1.58
CA GLU A 88 -2.82 15.67 -1.39
C GLU A 88 -2.26 14.26 -1.12
N VAL A 89 -2.59 13.30 -1.98
CA VAL A 89 -2.18 11.90 -1.81
C VAL A 89 -0.73 11.72 -2.23
N SER A 90 0.08 11.16 -1.33
CA SER A 90 1.49 10.81 -1.60
C SER A 90 1.72 9.30 -1.74
N TYR A 91 0.75 8.49 -1.33
CA TYR A 91 0.82 7.02 -1.36
C TYR A 91 -0.47 6.44 -1.92
N CYS A 92 -0.40 5.22 -2.47
CA CYS A 92 -1.59 4.50 -2.89
C CYS A 92 -1.40 3.00 -2.73
N ILE A 93 -2.34 2.34 -2.04
CA ILE A 93 -2.40 0.88 -1.93
C ILE A 93 -2.84 0.30 -3.28
N VAL A 94 -2.13 -0.70 -3.77
CA VAL A 94 -2.48 -1.46 -4.97
C VAL A 94 -2.31 -2.96 -4.74
N GLY A 95 -3.14 -3.77 -5.37
CA GLY A 95 -3.06 -5.22 -5.27
C GLY A 95 -3.39 -5.80 -3.89
N HIS A 96 -4.10 -5.04 -3.03
CA HIS A 96 -4.57 -5.56 -1.75
C HIS A 96 -5.38 -6.84 -1.93
N SER A 97 -5.28 -7.77 -0.99
CA SER A 97 -5.93 -9.10 -1.09
C SER A 97 -7.41 -9.04 -1.42
N GLU A 98 -8.15 -8.09 -0.85
CA GLU A 98 -9.58 -7.88 -1.14
C GLU A 98 -9.82 -7.49 -2.61
N ARG A 99 -8.89 -6.72 -3.22
CA ARG A 99 -8.98 -6.34 -4.64
C ARG A 99 -8.61 -7.51 -5.55
N ARG A 100 -7.60 -8.29 -5.19
CA ARG A 100 -7.23 -9.52 -5.90
C ARG A 100 -8.38 -10.53 -5.88
N SER A 101 -9.03 -10.69 -4.74
CA SER A 101 -10.24 -11.54 -4.60
C SER A 101 -11.43 -11.03 -5.43
N ALA A 102 -11.49 -9.74 -5.72
CA ALA A 102 -12.47 -9.11 -6.61
C ALA A 102 -12.06 -9.17 -8.10
N GLY A 103 -10.98 -9.88 -8.45
CA GLY A 103 -10.56 -10.11 -9.82
C GLY A 103 -9.39 -9.25 -10.31
N GLU A 104 -8.72 -8.47 -9.44
CA GLU A 104 -7.50 -7.76 -9.86
C GLU A 104 -6.37 -8.74 -10.19
N THR A 105 -5.84 -8.63 -11.40
CA THR A 105 -4.69 -9.42 -11.88
C THR A 105 -3.37 -8.66 -11.68
N ASP A 106 -2.23 -9.37 -11.72
CA ASP A 106 -0.91 -8.74 -11.63
C ASP A 106 -0.66 -7.76 -12.79
N ALA A 107 -1.22 -8.00 -13.97
CA ALA A 107 -1.16 -7.06 -15.08
C ALA A 107 -1.91 -5.75 -14.79
N MET A 108 -3.09 -5.83 -14.17
CA MET A 108 -3.83 -4.65 -13.73
C MET A 108 -3.09 -3.88 -12.64
N ILE A 109 -2.49 -4.59 -11.68
CA ILE A 109 -1.69 -3.99 -10.61
C ILE A 109 -0.47 -3.27 -11.17
N LYS A 110 0.24 -3.89 -12.11
CA LYS A 110 1.34 -3.25 -12.85
C LYS A 110 0.91 -1.96 -13.54
N ALA A 111 -0.24 -1.96 -14.22
CA ALA A 111 -0.78 -0.75 -14.86
C ALA A 111 -1.05 0.36 -13.84
N LYS A 112 -1.59 0.04 -12.65
CA LYS A 112 -1.81 0.98 -11.56
C LYS A 112 -0.50 1.56 -11.03
N VAL A 113 0.51 0.70 -10.79
CA VAL A 113 1.85 1.13 -10.38
C VAL A 113 2.41 2.14 -11.37
N LYS A 114 2.32 1.84 -12.66
CA LYS A 114 2.79 2.74 -13.72
C LYS A 114 2.11 4.10 -13.66
N GLN A 115 0.78 4.15 -13.52
CA GLN A 115 0.05 5.40 -13.41
C GLN A 115 0.48 6.24 -12.19
N LEU A 116 0.61 5.62 -11.02
CA LEU A 116 1.02 6.29 -9.80
C LEU A 116 2.40 6.93 -9.92
N LEU A 117 3.36 6.19 -10.49
CA LEU A 117 4.72 6.69 -10.67
C LEU A 117 4.80 7.90 -11.62
N THR A 118 3.89 8.02 -12.61
CA THR A 118 3.82 9.22 -13.47
C THR A 118 3.49 10.50 -12.73
N LYS A 119 2.88 10.41 -11.55
CA LYS A 119 2.46 11.54 -10.70
C LYS A 119 3.25 11.62 -9.38
N ASN A 120 4.36 10.90 -9.27
CA ASN A 120 5.18 10.83 -8.06
C ASN A 120 4.38 10.38 -6.80
N ILE A 121 3.33 9.58 -6.98
CA ILE A 121 2.63 8.92 -5.89
C ILE A 121 3.29 7.57 -5.65
N THR A 122 3.74 7.32 -4.43
CA THR A 122 4.42 6.08 -4.04
C THR A 122 3.42 4.91 -3.98
N PRO A 123 3.54 3.88 -4.84
CA PRO A 123 2.73 2.68 -4.73
C PRO A 123 3.09 1.87 -3.49
N ILE A 124 2.08 1.43 -2.72
CA ILE A 124 2.21 0.40 -1.68
C ILE A 124 1.62 -0.87 -2.28
N ILE A 125 2.50 -1.77 -2.74
CA ILE A 125 2.13 -2.97 -3.48
C ILE A 125 1.93 -4.11 -2.49
N CYS A 126 0.70 -4.59 -2.34
CA CYS A 126 0.38 -5.70 -1.46
C CYS A 126 0.64 -7.03 -2.16
N VAL A 127 1.36 -7.91 -1.46
CA VAL A 127 1.64 -9.28 -1.86
C VAL A 127 1.44 -10.22 -0.67
N GLY A 128 1.05 -11.44 -0.94
CA GLY A 128 0.86 -12.44 0.11
C GLY A 128 0.12 -13.66 -0.41
N GLU A 129 0.41 -14.80 0.18
CA GLU A 129 -0.12 -16.10 -0.18
C GLU A 129 -1.32 -16.50 0.68
N SER A 130 -2.11 -17.43 0.16
CA SER A 130 -3.15 -18.12 0.91
C SER A 130 -2.57 -19.20 1.84
N HIS A 131 -3.38 -19.65 2.80
CA HIS A 131 -2.99 -20.76 3.67
C HIS A 131 -2.66 -22.04 2.88
N GLU A 132 -3.41 -22.32 1.82
CA GLU A 132 -3.19 -23.48 0.96
C GLU A 132 -1.81 -23.46 0.29
N ILE A 133 -1.38 -22.29 -0.20
CA ILE A 133 -0.05 -22.09 -0.81
C ILE A 133 1.05 -22.28 0.24
N GLN A 134 0.84 -21.73 1.44
CA GLN A 134 1.78 -21.89 2.55
C GLN A 134 1.94 -23.37 2.95
N GLU A 135 0.83 -24.09 3.14
CA GLU A 135 0.86 -25.50 3.51
C GLU A 135 1.58 -26.39 2.48
N LYS A 136 1.50 -26.01 1.20
CA LYS A 136 2.22 -26.68 0.10
C LYS A 136 3.70 -26.33 0.04
N GLY A 137 4.19 -25.38 0.84
CA GLY A 137 5.56 -24.89 0.77
C GLY A 137 5.87 -24.09 -0.51
N GLU A 138 4.85 -23.52 -1.17
CA GLU A 138 4.97 -22.80 -2.44
C GLU A 138 5.04 -21.28 -2.28
N THR A 139 5.16 -20.77 -1.06
CA THR A 139 5.19 -19.32 -0.74
C THR A 139 6.20 -18.56 -1.60
N GLU A 140 7.45 -19.02 -1.67
CA GLU A 140 8.51 -18.35 -2.45
C GLU A 140 8.10 -18.21 -3.92
N LYS A 141 7.71 -19.31 -4.55
CA LYS A 141 7.29 -19.33 -5.95
C LYS A 141 6.08 -18.41 -6.21
N PHE A 142 5.14 -18.39 -5.27
CA PHE A 142 3.94 -17.58 -5.38
C PHE A 142 4.26 -16.08 -5.29
N LEU A 143 5.08 -15.65 -4.31
CA LEU A 143 5.51 -14.27 -4.16
C LEU A 143 6.33 -13.80 -5.38
N ILE A 144 7.20 -14.66 -5.92
CA ILE A 144 7.92 -14.39 -7.18
C ILE A 144 6.92 -14.12 -8.31
N SER A 145 5.89 -14.95 -8.45
CA SER A 145 4.90 -14.78 -9.52
C SER A 145 4.16 -13.45 -9.43
N GLN A 146 3.75 -13.02 -8.23
CA GLN A 146 3.06 -11.75 -8.00
C GLN A 146 3.94 -10.53 -8.33
N LEU A 147 5.24 -10.62 -8.09
CA LEU A 147 6.16 -9.49 -8.25
C LEU A 147 6.84 -9.43 -9.61
N SER A 148 7.00 -10.56 -10.29
CA SER A 148 7.84 -10.67 -11.49
C SER A 148 7.44 -9.69 -12.61
N SER A 149 6.16 -9.44 -12.80
CA SER A 149 5.68 -8.51 -13.84
C SER A 149 6.06 -7.05 -13.57
N ILE A 150 6.28 -6.67 -12.31
CA ILE A 150 6.63 -5.31 -11.90
C ILE A 150 8.16 -5.18 -11.79
N VAL A 151 8.81 -6.11 -11.11
CA VAL A 151 10.25 -6.08 -10.83
C VAL A 151 11.08 -6.22 -12.12
N ASN A 152 10.60 -6.99 -13.08
CA ASN A 152 11.30 -7.21 -14.36
C ASN A 152 10.98 -6.14 -15.42
N ASP A 153 10.20 -5.10 -15.10
CA ASP A 153 9.95 -4.02 -16.05
C ASP A 153 10.97 -2.90 -15.89
N GLU A 154 11.93 -2.85 -16.80
CA GLU A 154 13.00 -1.84 -16.81
C GLU A 154 12.50 -0.39 -16.90
N ASN A 155 11.25 -0.18 -17.32
CA ASN A 155 10.63 1.14 -17.39
C ASN A 155 9.96 1.57 -16.06
N LEU A 156 9.94 0.70 -15.05
CA LEU A 156 9.39 0.99 -13.73
C LEU A 156 10.51 1.19 -12.71
N ASN A 157 10.54 2.36 -12.09
CA ASN A 157 11.44 2.61 -10.97
C ASN A 157 10.87 1.98 -9.70
N ILE A 158 11.19 0.70 -9.47
CA ILE A 158 10.71 -0.07 -8.31
C ILE A 158 11.18 0.53 -6.97
N ASP A 159 12.34 1.23 -6.94
CA ASP A 159 12.85 1.90 -5.74
C ASP A 159 11.93 3.01 -5.22
N SER A 160 11.03 3.51 -6.08
CA SER A 160 9.99 4.47 -5.71
C SER A 160 8.73 3.82 -5.15
N CYS A 161 8.72 2.50 -4.98
CA CYS A 161 7.60 1.73 -4.42
C CYS A 161 7.88 1.29 -2.98
N ILE A 162 6.84 0.80 -2.33
CA ILE A 162 6.88 0.07 -1.06
C ILE A 162 6.19 -1.27 -1.29
N LEU A 163 6.73 -2.36 -0.77
CA LEU A 163 6.04 -3.64 -0.72
C LEU A 163 5.40 -3.83 0.65
N ALA A 164 4.17 -4.32 0.68
CA ALA A 164 3.48 -4.76 1.88
C ALA A 164 3.23 -6.27 1.79
N TYR A 165 3.93 -7.03 2.65
CA TYR A 165 3.69 -8.46 2.76
C TYR A 165 2.52 -8.70 3.72
N GLU A 166 1.43 -9.22 3.21
CA GLU A 166 0.20 -9.49 3.93
C GLU A 166 -0.24 -10.94 3.69
N PRO A 167 0.25 -11.93 4.48
CA PRO A 167 -0.21 -13.31 4.32
C PRO A 167 -1.72 -13.40 4.57
N LEU A 168 -2.49 -13.87 3.57
CA LEU A 168 -3.96 -13.84 3.59
C LEU A 168 -4.55 -14.62 4.77
N TRP A 169 -3.85 -15.66 5.18
CA TRP A 169 -4.26 -16.54 6.28
C TRP A 169 -4.13 -15.88 7.67
N ALA A 170 -3.34 -14.80 7.80
CA ALA A 170 -3.20 -14.05 9.05
C ALA A 170 -4.15 -12.83 9.14
N ILE A 171 -4.69 -12.36 7.99
CA ILE A 171 -5.55 -11.17 7.95
C ILE A 171 -6.86 -11.42 8.70
N GLY A 172 -7.20 -10.50 9.61
CA GLY A 172 -8.49 -10.48 10.32
C GLY A 172 -8.67 -11.56 11.41
N LYS A 173 -7.66 -12.38 11.66
CA LYS A 173 -7.73 -13.44 12.70
C LYS A 173 -7.28 -12.97 14.09
N GLY A 174 -6.80 -11.74 14.23
CA GLY A 174 -6.31 -11.19 15.51
C GLY A 174 -5.00 -11.82 16.01
N VAL A 175 -4.42 -12.76 15.25
CA VAL A 175 -3.14 -13.38 15.56
C VAL A 175 -2.22 -13.15 14.36
N PRO A 176 -1.10 -12.43 14.52
CA PRO A 176 -0.14 -12.22 13.45
C PRO A 176 0.55 -13.54 13.08
N ALA A 177 1.16 -13.58 11.90
CA ALA A 177 2.10 -14.64 11.55
C ALA A 177 3.27 -14.66 12.54
N ASP A 178 3.85 -15.83 12.79
CA ASP A 178 5.04 -15.92 13.60
C ASP A 178 6.26 -15.26 12.91
N LEU A 179 7.23 -14.84 13.72
CA LEU A 179 8.40 -14.11 13.24
C LEU A 179 9.25 -14.90 12.23
N GLU A 180 9.31 -16.23 12.36
CA GLU A 180 10.06 -17.07 11.46
C GLU A 180 9.42 -17.06 10.06
N THR A 181 8.12 -17.24 9.98
CA THR A 181 7.35 -17.17 8.73
C THR A 181 7.49 -15.80 8.07
N ILE A 182 7.37 -14.72 8.84
CA ILE A 182 7.54 -13.35 8.33
C ILE A 182 8.95 -13.16 7.76
N ASN A 183 9.98 -13.54 8.51
CA ASN A 183 11.38 -13.39 8.09
C ASN A 183 11.70 -14.21 6.84
N ASN A 184 11.19 -15.44 6.74
CA ASN A 184 11.38 -16.28 5.55
C ASN A 184 10.75 -15.62 4.32
N SER A 185 9.52 -15.14 4.43
CA SER A 185 8.82 -14.49 3.30
C SER A 185 9.49 -13.17 2.88
N ILE A 186 9.94 -12.36 3.86
CA ILE A 186 10.73 -11.17 3.56
C ILE A 186 12.05 -11.54 2.87
N SER A 187 12.70 -12.62 3.30
CA SER A 187 13.94 -13.13 2.64
C SER A 187 13.69 -13.52 1.19
N TYR A 188 12.57 -14.18 0.88
CA TYR A 188 12.21 -14.51 -0.50
C TYR A 188 11.99 -13.24 -1.34
N ILE A 189 11.25 -12.27 -0.81
CA ILE A 189 11.01 -11.00 -1.48
C ILE A 189 12.34 -10.28 -1.71
N THR A 190 13.21 -10.21 -0.70
CA THR A 190 14.53 -9.56 -0.78
C THR A 190 15.40 -10.17 -1.85
N LYS A 191 15.43 -11.51 -1.97
CA LYS A 191 16.18 -12.18 -3.05
C LYS A 191 15.75 -11.74 -4.44
N ILE A 192 14.43 -11.57 -4.65
CA ILE A 192 13.90 -11.12 -5.94
C ILE A 192 14.35 -9.69 -6.23
N ILE A 193 14.34 -8.84 -5.20
CA ILE A 193 14.73 -7.43 -5.29
C ILE A 193 16.24 -7.29 -5.48
N ASP A 194 17.03 -8.01 -4.70
CA ASP A 194 18.50 -7.96 -4.76
C ASP A 194 19.06 -8.40 -6.11
N LEU A 195 18.38 -9.33 -6.79
CA LEU A 195 18.70 -9.68 -8.19
C LEU A 195 18.62 -8.46 -9.12
N ASN A 196 17.82 -7.45 -8.75
CA ASN A 196 17.66 -6.21 -9.53
C ASN A 196 18.33 -4.99 -8.88
N LYS A 197 19.14 -5.16 -7.83
CA LYS A 197 19.89 -4.10 -7.13
C LYS A 197 18.98 -2.95 -6.63
N SER A 198 17.82 -3.28 -6.08
CA SER A 198 16.83 -2.33 -5.59
C SER A 198 17.00 -2.01 -4.09
N ASN A 199 16.66 -0.78 -3.69
CA ASN A 199 16.57 -0.33 -2.29
C ASN A 199 15.10 -0.28 -1.79
N LEU A 200 14.26 -1.10 -2.35
CA LEU A 200 12.84 -1.17 -2.05
C LEU A 200 12.57 -1.44 -0.56
N LYS A 201 11.57 -0.77 -0.02
CA LYS A 201 11.15 -0.96 1.38
C LYS A 201 10.08 -2.04 1.46
N ILE A 202 10.20 -2.91 2.48
CA ILE A 202 9.24 -3.98 2.74
C ILE A 202 8.57 -3.72 4.09
N LEU A 203 7.24 -3.77 4.12
CA LEU A 203 6.40 -3.68 5.30
C LEU A 203 5.75 -5.03 5.60
N TYR A 204 5.42 -5.22 6.87
CA TYR A 204 4.53 -6.29 7.34
C TYR A 204 3.42 -5.71 8.18
#